data_cf7a8f4b355104458c71cae61b6a55bf
#
_entry.id   cf7a8f4b355104458c71cae61b6a55bf
#
_cell.length_a   1.000
_cell.length_b   1.000
_cell.length_c   1.000
_cell.angle_alpha   90.00
_cell.angle_beta   90.00
_cell.angle_gamma   90.00
#
_symmetry.space_group_name_H-M   'P 1'
#
loop_
_entity.id
_entity.type
_entity.pdbx_description
1 polymer ?
#
loop_
_entity_poly.entity_id
_entity_poly.type
_entity_poly.pdbx_seq_one_letter_code
_entity_poly.pdbx_strand_id
1 'polypeptide(L)'
;MGLRDVVAVLAGERRAWSSTSLTGMGLVERSTYSGRMVYTGGRAEDLMRHSAVYACRNLLVKDISTLPVDVFRGRAEVDPPSIVANPSPEPQVAQEVWVAQLIDSAVMRGNIFGLVTQREPNGYPAKILPVSPDEVECLERPGKPTEWRALGARVELFELGGDLWHVPFFPPAGKVLGLSPLEYARTSIMLGRAAEGFGAGFFDAPQPSGVLSIDVPEVTDDQAKTIKRRFRESVANREPVVLSKVTDYKPLSIKPEESQFLQTIAANDGQIARFYGVPAAKIGAASAAGGPGMMKYSNIEQDQTAYYVDAVRPLLEVLERAWSRLIPGRQRVKFNPEAILRVDTRTRYDAHASAITA
;
A
#
# COMPACT_ATOMS: atom_id res chain seq x y z
N MET A 1 21.27 7.44 27.95
CA MET A 1 21.21 8.27 26.75
C MET A 1 19.78 8.79 26.70
N GLY A 2 19.57 10.05 27.01
CA GLY A 2 18.23 10.62 27.23
C GLY A 2 17.64 11.17 25.92
N LEU A 3 16.36 11.56 25.99
CA LEU A 3 15.58 12.17 24.91
C LEU A 3 16.32 13.33 24.19
N ARG A 4 17.23 14.02 24.88
CA ARG A 4 18.11 15.05 24.31
C ARG A 4 19.05 14.52 23.22
N ASP A 5 19.48 13.27 23.34
CA ASP A 5 20.38 12.66 22.35
C ASP A 5 19.63 12.21 21.10
N VAL A 6 18.36 11.82 21.24
CA VAL A 6 17.47 11.50 20.12
C VAL A 6 17.06 12.74 19.34
N VAL A 7 16.79 13.85 20.02
CA VAL A 7 16.47 15.14 19.41
C VAL A 7 17.70 15.74 18.70
N ALA A 8 18.90 15.53 19.21
CA ALA A 8 20.14 15.96 18.56
C ALA A 8 20.41 15.19 17.25
N VAL A 9 20.05 13.91 17.20
CA VAL A 9 20.13 13.09 15.96
C VAL A 9 19.12 13.59 14.92
N LEU A 10 17.94 14.04 15.34
CA LEU A 10 16.91 14.59 14.45
C LEU A 10 17.25 16.02 13.95
N ALA A 11 18.05 16.76 14.69
CA ALA A 11 18.33 18.17 14.39
C ALA A 11 19.58 18.43 13.52
N GLY A 12 20.48 17.48 13.31
CA GLY A 12 21.76 17.87 12.75
C GLY A 12 22.57 16.89 11.92
N GLU A 13 22.29 15.61 11.88
CA GLU A 13 23.10 14.70 11.06
C GLU A 13 22.26 13.69 10.29
N ARG A 14 21.80 14.09 9.11
CA ARG A 14 21.48 13.13 8.05
C ARG A 14 22.78 12.49 7.59
N ARG A 15 23.33 11.57 8.35
CA ARG A 15 24.33 10.64 7.83
C ARG A 15 23.60 9.73 6.85
N ALA A 16 23.85 9.97 5.56
CA ALA A 16 23.49 9.06 4.50
C ALA A 16 24.07 7.68 4.84
N TRP A 17 23.23 6.77 5.30
CA TRP A 17 23.57 5.37 5.35
C TRP A 17 23.61 4.87 3.91
N SER A 18 24.82 4.61 3.42
CA SER A 18 24.99 3.89 2.17
C SER A 18 24.38 2.50 2.32
N SER A 19 23.20 2.32 1.74
CA SER A 19 22.62 1.01 1.55
C SER A 19 23.51 0.25 0.57
N THR A 20 24.32 -0.66 1.06
CA THR A 20 24.97 -1.65 0.21
C THR A 20 23.86 -2.46 -0.44
N SER A 21 23.65 -2.25 -1.74
CA SER A 21 22.70 -2.96 -2.57
C SER A 21 23.07 -4.43 -2.62
N LEU A 22 22.32 -5.27 -1.91
CA LEU A 22 22.28 -6.69 -2.16
C LEU A 22 21.24 -6.95 -3.25
N THR A 23 21.67 -6.82 -4.49
CA THR A 23 21.03 -7.42 -5.66
C THR A 23 21.20 -8.93 -5.52
N GLY A 24 20.14 -9.63 -5.16
CA GLY A 24 20.08 -11.07 -5.16
C GLY A 24 18.65 -11.50 -4.85
N MET A 25 18.07 -12.31 -5.71
CA MET A 25 16.86 -13.08 -5.44
C MET A 25 17.05 -13.87 -4.14
N GLY A 26 16.78 -13.26 -3.01
CA GLY A 26 16.79 -13.88 -1.70
C GLY A 26 15.36 -14.13 -1.26
N LEU A 27 14.95 -15.38 -1.29
CA LEU A 27 13.88 -15.89 -0.44
C LEU A 27 14.10 -15.30 0.96
N VAL A 28 13.05 -14.76 1.56
CA VAL A 28 13.07 -14.27 2.93
C VAL A 28 13.42 -15.48 3.82
N GLU A 29 14.69 -15.68 4.11
CA GLU A 29 15.08 -16.54 5.22
C GLU A 29 14.60 -15.82 6.48
N ARG A 30 13.50 -16.31 7.03
CA ARG A 30 13.21 -16.09 8.44
C ARG A 30 14.43 -16.60 9.20
N SER A 31 15.32 -15.71 9.60
CA SER A 31 16.32 -16.06 10.59
C SER A 31 15.59 -16.31 11.91
N THR A 32 15.03 -17.51 12.03
CA THR A 32 14.43 -18.04 13.25
C THR A 32 15.43 -18.16 14.39
N TYR A 33 16.71 -17.95 14.12
CA TYR A 33 17.78 -18.15 15.09
C TYR A 33 18.26 -16.89 15.83
N SER A 34 17.95 -15.68 15.33
CA SER A 34 18.43 -14.44 15.98
C SER A 34 17.33 -13.62 16.66
N GLY A 35 16.08 -14.02 16.57
CA GLY A 35 14.95 -13.27 17.18
C GLY A 35 14.78 -11.85 16.62
N ARG A 36 15.47 -11.50 15.54
CA ARG A 36 15.39 -10.18 14.90
C ARG A 36 14.34 -10.21 13.81
N MET A 37 13.19 -9.63 14.07
CA MET A 37 12.28 -9.28 12.99
C MET A 37 12.73 -7.94 12.40
N VAL A 38 13.43 -8.01 11.30
CA VAL A 38 13.68 -6.86 10.42
C VAL A 38 12.72 -7.03 9.26
N TYR A 39 12.03 -5.96 8.86
CA TYR A 39 11.28 -5.94 7.60
C TYR A 39 12.27 -6.01 6.43
N THR A 40 12.72 -7.23 6.10
CA THR A 40 13.69 -7.48 5.03
C THR A 40 13.06 -7.60 3.64
N GLY A 41 11.74 -7.50 3.56
CA GLY A 41 11.02 -7.38 2.30
C GLY A 41 11.43 -6.10 1.58
N GLY A 42 11.73 -6.14 0.29
CA GLY A 42 12.18 -5.00 -0.51
C GLY A 42 11.46 -3.68 -0.15
N ARG A 43 12.09 -2.55 -0.43
CA ARG A 43 11.55 -1.24 -0.01
C ARG A 43 10.07 -1.15 -0.33
N ALA A 44 9.25 -0.74 0.64
CA ALA A 44 7.81 -0.57 0.44
C ALA A 44 7.51 0.25 -0.81
N GLU A 45 8.36 1.24 -1.10
CA GLU A 45 8.33 2.08 -2.29
C GLU A 45 8.39 1.28 -3.60
N ASP A 46 9.19 0.22 -3.67
CA ASP A 46 9.29 -0.59 -4.88
C ASP A 46 8.03 -1.43 -5.12
N LEU A 47 7.41 -1.91 -4.06
CA LEU A 47 6.16 -2.66 -4.14
C LEU A 47 4.95 -1.75 -4.40
N MET A 48 4.99 -0.50 -3.93
CA MET A 48 3.97 0.53 -4.23
C MET A 48 3.93 0.95 -5.70
N ARG A 49 4.94 0.62 -6.50
CA ARG A 49 4.91 0.91 -7.95
C ARG A 49 3.88 0.07 -8.70
N HIS A 50 3.36 -1.00 -8.08
CA HIS A 50 2.25 -1.75 -8.64
C HIS A 50 0.96 -0.94 -8.51
N SER A 51 0.23 -0.76 -9.61
CA SER A 51 -0.96 0.10 -9.70
C SER A 51 -2.03 -0.25 -8.66
N ALA A 52 -2.35 -1.55 -8.50
CA ALA A 52 -3.36 -2.01 -7.56
C ALA A 52 -2.95 -1.79 -6.09
N VAL A 53 -1.65 -1.94 -5.74
CA VAL A 53 -1.14 -1.65 -4.39
C VAL A 53 -1.30 -0.18 -4.09
N TYR A 54 -0.88 0.68 -5.01
CA TYR A 54 -0.99 2.12 -4.88
C TYR A 54 -2.45 2.57 -4.74
N ALA A 55 -3.35 2.01 -5.57
CA ALA A 55 -4.77 2.31 -5.52
C ALA A 55 -5.43 1.89 -4.19
N CYS A 56 -5.17 0.68 -3.70
CA CYS A 56 -5.68 0.21 -2.40
C CYS A 56 -5.19 1.08 -1.24
N ARG A 57 -3.88 1.34 -1.22
CA ARG A 57 -3.27 2.21 -0.21
C ARG A 57 -3.88 3.60 -0.23
N ASN A 58 -3.95 4.25 -1.39
CA ASN A 58 -4.49 5.60 -1.50
C ASN A 58 -5.96 5.69 -1.11
N LEU A 59 -6.76 4.69 -1.48
CA LEU A 59 -8.18 4.66 -1.12
C LEU A 59 -8.34 4.64 0.40
N LEU A 60 -7.67 3.71 1.10
CA LEU A 60 -7.77 3.58 2.55
C LEU A 60 -7.20 4.79 3.29
N VAL A 61 -6.02 5.27 2.88
CA VAL A 61 -5.39 6.44 3.51
C VAL A 61 -6.26 7.68 3.35
N LYS A 62 -6.73 7.95 2.13
CA LYS A 62 -7.57 9.11 1.82
C LYS A 62 -8.88 9.07 2.60
N ASP A 63 -9.60 7.94 2.53
CA ASP A 63 -10.93 7.83 3.12
C ASP A 63 -10.87 7.93 4.65
N ILE A 64 -9.82 7.42 5.29
CA ILE A 64 -9.68 7.47 6.75
C ILE A 64 -9.11 8.80 7.22
N SER A 65 -8.08 9.35 6.58
CA SER A 65 -7.42 10.56 7.05
C SER A 65 -8.29 11.81 6.95
N THR A 66 -9.29 11.81 6.08
CA THR A 66 -10.23 12.93 5.91
C THR A 66 -11.44 12.88 6.85
N LEU A 67 -11.55 11.83 7.68
CA LEU A 67 -12.64 11.74 8.66
C LEU A 67 -12.43 12.72 9.81
N PRO A 68 -13.46 13.45 10.25
CA PRO A 68 -13.41 14.22 11.48
C PRO A 68 -13.14 13.34 12.68
N VAL A 69 -12.37 13.85 13.63
CA VAL A 69 -11.99 13.15 14.86
C VAL A 69 -12.58 13.90 16.05
N ASP A 70 -13.46 13.23 16.75
CA ASP A 70 -14.17 13.76 17.91
C ASP A 70 -13.68 13.09 19.20
N VAL A 71 -13.77 13.81 20.32
CA VAL A 71 -13.43 13.28 21.65
C VAL A 71 -14.65 13.28 22.54
N PHE A 72 -14.93 12.14 23.15
CA PHE A 72 -16.08 11.96 24.03
C PHE A 72 -15.67 11.63 25.45
N ARG A 73 -16.38 12.23 26.43
CA ARG A 73 -16.36 11.83 27.83
C ARG A 73 -17.73 11.28 28.20
N GLY A 74 -17.84 9.95 28.27
CA GLY A 74 -19.14 9.29 28.38
C GLY A 74 -19.95 9.45 27.09
N ARG A 75 -21.03 10.24 27.13
CA ARG A 75 -21.87 10.56 25.98
C ARG A 75 -21.71 12.01 25.49
N ALA A 76 -21.00 12.83 26.24
CA ALA A 76 -20.77 14.22 25.88
C ALA A 76 -19.49 14.37 25.05
N GLU A 77 -19.58 15.10 23.97
CA GLU A 77 -18.43 15.58 23.21
C GLU A 77 -17.71 16.65 24.05
N VAL A 78 -16.39 16.62 24.00
CA VAL A 78 -15.52 17.54 24.75
C VAL A 78 -14.41 18.07 23.85
N ASP A 79 -13.85 19.22 24.22
CA ASP A 79 -12.72 19.79 23.48
C ASP A 79 -11.57 18.79 23.39
N PRO A 80 -11.00 18.60 22.20
CA PRO A 80 -9.93 17.63 21.98
C PRO A 80 -8.64 18.08 22.68
N PRO A 81 -7.97 17.20 23.44
CA PRO A 81 -6.66 17.48 24.01
C PRO A 81 -5.60 17.68 22.93
N SER A 82 -4.46 18.26 23.30
CA SER A 82 -3.36 18.61 22.39
C SER A 82 -2.94 17.47 21.44
N ILE A 83 -2.83 16.25 21.97
CA ILE A 83 -2.47 15.04 21.19
C ILE A 83 -3.53 14.66 20.13
N VAL A 84 -4.74 15.18 20.22
CA VAL A 84 -5.78 14.97 19.20
C VAL A 84 -5.85 16.18 18.29
N ALA A 85 -5.97 17.39 18.83
CA ALA A 85 -6.11 18.59 18.02
C ALA A 85 -4.87 18.92 17.17
N ASN A 86 -3.69 18.66 17.69
CA ASN A 86 -2.42 18.93 17.01
C ASN A 86 -1.36 17.91 17.44
N PRO A 87 -1.41 16.67 16.93
CA PRO A 87 -0.58 15.56 17.39
C PRO A 87 0.87 15.63 16.93
N SER A 88 1.17 16.33 15.84
CA SER A 88 2.52 16.41 15.29
C SER A 88 3.42 17.36 16.05
N PRO A 89 4.71 17.00 16.28
CA PRO A 89 5.71 17.94 16.75
C PRO A 89 6.08 19.00 15.70
N GLU A 90 5.82 18.73 14.42
CA GLU A 90 6.11 19.60 13.29
C GLU A 90 4.88 20.48 12.98
N PRO A 91 4.98 21.82 13.13
CA PRO A 91 3.83 22.72 12.99
C PRO A 91 3.17 22.71 11.60
N GLN A 92 3.95 22.34 10.56
CA GLN A 92 3.44 22.26 9.19
C GLN A 92 2.67 20.97 8.89
N VAL A 93 2.71 19.99 9.78
CA VAL A 93 2.01 18.70 9.63
C VAL A 93 0.66 18.79 10.34
N ALA A 94 -0.39 19.02 9.57
CA ALA A 94 -1.76 19.04 10.06
C ALA A 94 -2.21 17.65 10.56
N GLN A 95 -3.29 17.62 11.35
CA GLN A 95 -3.84 16.40 11.93
C GLN A 95 -4.12 15.34 10.85
N GLU A 96 -4.72 15.74 9.73
CA GLU A 96 -5.09 14.84 8.64
C GLU A 96 -3.84 14.17 8.01
N VAL A 97 -2.77 14.95 7.87
CA VAL A 97 -1.49 14.44 7.34
C VAL A 97 -0.86 13.47 8.33
N TRP A 98 -0.90 13.78 9.61
CA TRP A 98 -0.41 12.89 10.66
C TRP A 98 -1.20 11.58 10.69
N VAL A 99 -2.53 11.63 10.63
CA VAL A 99 -3.38 10.44 10.53
C VAL A 99 -3.08 9.65 9.26
N ALA A 100 -2.88 10.33 8.12
CA ALA A 100 -2.51 9.68 6.86
C ALA A 100 -1.21 8.88 6.98
N GLN A 101 -0.19 9.41 7.66
CA GLN A 101 1.07 8.70 7.91
C GLN A 101 0.87 7.45 8.80
N LEU A 102 0.01 7.52 9.81
CA LEU A 102 -0.31 6.38 10.65
C LEU A 102 -1.05 5.28 9.86
N ILE A 103 -2.06 5.67 9.10
CA ILE A 103 -2.83 4.71 8.29
C ILE A 103 -1.97 4.10 7.19
N ASP A 104 -1.08 4.87 6.57
CA ASP A 104 -0.11 4.34 5.62
C ASP A 104 0.73 3.22 6.25
N SER A 105 1.29 3.47 7.43
CA SER A 105 2.08 2.49 8.17
C SER A 105 1.26 1.23 8.51
N ALA A 106 0.00 1.39 8.93
CA ALA A 106 -0.91 0.29 9.23
C ALA A 106 -1.24 -0.54 7.99
N VAL A 107 -1.63 0.12 6.90
CA VAL A 107 -2.07 -0.53 5.65
C VAL A 107 -0.91 -1.22 4.95
N MET A 108 0.28 -0.62 4.97
CA MET A 108 1.45 -1.18 4.30
C MET A 108 2.17 -2.24 5.15
N ARG A 109 2.37 -1.97 6.43
CA ARG A 109 3.23 -2.78 7.32
C ARG A 109 2.49 -3.46 8.46
N GLY A 110 1.18 -3.21 8.65
CA GLY A 110 0.39 -3.80 9.72
C GLY A 110 0.75 -3.30 11.12
N ASN A 111 1.54 -2.24 11.23
CA ASN A 111 2.00 -1.67 12.48
C ASN A 111 2.08 -0.15 12.40
N ILE A 112 1.72 0.54 13.47
CA ILE A 112 1.98 1.96 13.65
C ILE A 112 3.02 2.11 14.74
N PHE A 113 4.00 2.96 14.48
CA PHE A 113 4.98 3.40 15.48
C PHE A 113 5.02 4.91 15.56
N GLY A 114 5.19 5.42 16.78
CA GLY A 114 5.38 6.83 17.03
C GLY A 114 6.28 7.06 18.25
N LEU A 115 7.08 8.11 18.20
CA LEU A 115 7.90 8.54 19.34
C LEU A 115 7.22 9.72 20.03
N VAL A 116 7.00 9.60 21.33
CA VAL A 116 6.52 10.69 22.17
C VAL A 116 7.64 11.71 22.31
N THR A 117 7.45 12.89 21.73
CA THR A 117 8.44 13.97 21.73
C THR A 117 8.18 15.01 22.79
N GLN A 118 6.91 15.18 23.18
CA GLN A 118 6.49 16.11 24.21
C GLN A 118 5.40 15.47 25.08
N ARG A 119 5.41 15.80 26.36
CA ARG A 119 4.40 15.37 27.34
C ARG A 119 3.74 16.56 27.99
N GLU A 120 2.47 16.42 28.32
CA GLU A 120 1.73 17.33 29.18
C GLU A 120 2.25 17.23 30.61
N PRO A 121 2.00 18.24 31.47
CA PRO A 121 2.36 18.20 32.90
C PRO A 121 1.80 16.99 33.66
N ASN A 122 0.71 16.42 33.18
CA ASN A 122 0.09 15.21 33.72
C ASN A 122 0.74 13.90 33.26
N GLY A 123 1.82 13.98 32.46
CA GLY A 123 2.59 12.84 31.95
C GLY A 123 2.05 12.22 30.67
N TYR A 124 0.86 12.62 30.20
CA TYR A 124 0.30 12.14 28.94
C TYR A 124 1.04 12.75 27.74
N PRO A 125 1.08 12.06 26.59
CA PRO A 125 1.69 12.60 25.39
C PRO A 125 0.98 13.86 24.90
N ALA A 126 1.74 14.89 24.58
CA ALA A 126 1.25 16.09 23.89
C ALA A 126 1.52 16.04 22.39
N LYS A 127 2.66 15.45 22.01
CA LYS A 127 3.11 15.33 20.62
C LYS A 127 3.75 13.98 20.38
N ILE A 128 3.45 13.40 19.23
CA ILE A 128 4.01 12.13 18.76
C ILE A 128 4.52 12.29 17.33
N LEU A 129 5.77 11.91 17.11
CA LEU A 129 6.38 11.83 15.79
C LEU A 129 6.11 10.43 15.21
N PRO A 130 5.39 10.28 14.09
CA PRO A 130 5.27 9.02 13.40
C PRO A 130 6.64 8.52 12.94
N VAL A 131 6.91 7.23 13.15
CA VAL A 131 8.16 6.58 12.75
C VAL A 131 7.84 5.48 11.76
N SER A 132 8.60 5.41 10.67
CA SER A 132 8.46 4.34 9.70
C SER A 132 8.67 2.98 10.37
N PRO A 133 7.79 1.99 10.15
CA PRO A 133 8.02 0.63 10.64
C PRO A 133 9.35 0.03 10.18
N ASP A 134 9.89 0.47 9.06
CA ASP A 134 11.19 0.02 8.53
C ASP A 134 12.39 0.55 9.36
N GLU A 135 12.17 1.57 10.22
CA GLU A 135 13.15 2.16 11.12
C GLU A 135 13.02 1.66 12.57
N VAL A 136 12.12 0.71 12.81
CA VAL A 136 11.90 0.12 14.13
C VAL A 136 12.32 -1.35 14.12
N GLU A 137 13.20 -1.71 15.05
CA GLU A 137 13.63 -3.10 15.27
C GLU A 137 12.95 -3.66 16.52
N CYS A 138 12.37 -4.85 16.38
CA CYS A 138 11.78 -5.62 17.46
C CYS A 138 12.58 -6.92 17.65
N LEU A 139 13.16 -7.10 18.81
CA LEU A 139 13.98 -8.27 19.16
C LEU A 139 13.22 -9.13 20.17
N GLU A 140 12.59 -10.19 19.67
CA GLU A 140 11.96 -11.21 20.50
C GLU A 140 12.99 -12.30 20.85
N ARG A 141 13.20 -12.57 22.15
CA ARG A 141 14.04 -13.67 22.62
C ARG A 141 13.23 -14.55 23.56
N PRO A 142 13.30 -15.90 23.43
CA PRO A 142 12.60 -16.81 24.34
C PRO A 142 12.94 -16.52 25.82
N GLY A 143 11.91 -16.32 26.64
CA GLY A 143 12.08 -16.10 28.07
C GLY A 143 12.65 -14.73 28.50
N LYS A 144 12.78 -13.79 27.56
CA LYS A 144 13.21 -12.41 27.85
C LYS A 144 12.16 -11.41 27.39
N PRO A 145 12.08 -10.24 28.02
CA PRO A 145 11.27 -9.14 27.51
C PRO A 145 11.69 -8.75 26.09
N THR A 146 10.73 -8.38 25.27
CA THR A 146 10.99 -7.86 23.93
C THR A 146 11.79 -6.56 24.00
N GLU A 147 12.87 -6.48 23.26
CA GLU A 147 13.67 -5.26 23.17
C GLU A 147 13.30 -4.50 21.91
N TRP A 148 13.18 -3.18 22.06
CA TRP A 148 12.81 -2.29 20.97
C TRP A 148 13.93 -1.31 20.66
N ARG A 149 14.11 -1.03 19.39
CA ARG A 149 14.97 0.06 18.89
C ARG A 149 14.21 0.84 17.84
N ALA A 150 14.25 2.16 17.93
CA ALA A 150 13.71 3.06 16.94
C ALA A 150 14.79 4.06 16.53
N LEU A 151 14.93 4.30 15.25
CA LEU A 151 15.97 5.19 14.69
C LEU A 151 17.39 4.85 15.20
N GLY A 152 17.67 3.55 15.40
CA GLY A 152 18.96 3.05 15.90
C GLY A 152 19.16 3.16 17.42
N ALA A 153 18.29 3.81 18.17
CA ALA A 153 18.36 3.95 19.62
C ALA A 153 17.47 2.90 20.33
N ARG A 154 17.91 2.41 21.49
CA ARG A 154 17.06 1.56 22.34
C ARG A 154 15.97 2.42 22.98
N VAL A 155 14.73 1.97 22.86
CA VAL A 155 13.54 2.63 23.39
C VAL A 155 12.67 1.64 24.15
N GLU A 156 11.83 2.14 25.05
CA GLU A 156 10.84 1.35 25.75
C GLU A 156 9.43 1.73 25.27
N LEU A 157 8.50 0.78 25.37
CA LEU A 157 7.11 1.02 25.00
C LEU A 157 6.47 2.03 25.93
N PHE A 158 5.56 2.82 25.38
CA PHE A 158 4.77 3.82 26.13
C PHE A 158 4.03 3.20 27.30
N GLU A 159 3.44 2.02 27.13
CA GLU A 159 2.74 1.27 28.19
C GLU A 159 3.64 0.87 29.34
N LEU A 160 4.95 0.84 29.15
CA LEU A 160 5.95 0.56 30.19
C LEU A 160 6.64 1.84 30.71
N GLY A 161 6.09 3.01 30.38
CA GLY A 161 6.64 4.31 30.78
C GLY A 161 7.69 4.88 29.83
N GLY A 162 7.93 4.23 28.70
CA GLY A 162 8.85 4.69 27.63
C GLY A 162 8.20 5.66 26.66
N ASP A 163 8.88 5.93 25.57
CA ASP A 163 8.47 6.91 24.56
C ASP A 163 8.03 6.29 23.22
N LEU A 164 8.12 4.96 23.06
CA LEU A 164 7.68 4.29 21.83
C LEU A 164 6.20 3.89 21.95
N TRP A 165 5.34 4.57 21.21
CA TRP A 165 3.97 4.16 21.00
C TRP A 165 3.90 3.15 19.86
N HIS A 166 3.29 1.97 20.09
CA HIS A 166 3.14 0.90 19.13
C HIS A 166 1.69 0.43 19.06
N VAL A 167 1.17 0.33 17.83
CA VAL A 167 -0.17 -0.19 17.56
C VAL A 167 -0.07 -1.30 16.52
N PRO A 168 -0.13 -2.57 16.94
CA PRO A 168 -0.16 -3.69 16.01
C PRO A 168 -1.57 -3.92 15.46
N PHE A 169 -1.67 -4.18 14.16
CA PHE A 169 -2.91 -4.54 13.50
C PHE A 169 -2.99 -6.05 13.31
N PHE A 170 -3.99 -6.66 13.93
CA PHE A 170 -4.30 -8.09 13.83
C PHE A 170 -3.08 -9.02 14.01
N PRO A 171 -2.34 -8.89 15.12
CA PRO A 171 -1.17 -9.72 15.37
C PRO A 171 -1.57 -11.20 15.52
N PRO A 172 -0.78 -12.16 15.00
CA PRO A 172 -0.99 -13.57 15.26
C PRO A 172 -0.78 -13.91 16.74
N ALA A 173 -1.35 -15.01 17.19
CA ALA A 173 -1.17 -15.48 18.56
C ALA A 173 0.31 -15.64 18.90
N GLY A 174 0.74 -15.07 20.03
CA GLY A 174 2.12 -15.12 20.52
C GLY A 174 3.09 -14.18 19.78
N LYS A 175 2.60 -13.27 18.94
CA LYS A 175 3.40 -12.23 18.27
C LYS A 175 3.02 -10.84 18.75
N VAL A 176 4.01 -9.97 18.86
CA VAL A 176 3.80 -8.56 19.23
C VAL A 176 3.58 -7.67 18.01
N LEU A 177 4.09 -8.08 16.85
CA LEU A 177 3.94 -7.33 15.61
C LEU A 177 2.72 -7.79 14.82
N GLY A 178 2.00 -6.83 14.25
CA GLY A 178 0.94 -7.07 13.27
C GLY A 178 1.49 -7.60 11.95
N LEU A 179 0.61 -8.22 11.15
CA LEU A 179 0.97 -8.76 9.84
C LEU A 179 1.01 -7.64 8.80
N SER A 180 2.08 -7.60 8.00
CA SER A 180 2.19 -6.68 6.88
C SER A 180 1.39 -7.18 5.67
N PRO A 181 0.31 -6.50 5.24
CA PRO A 181 -0.42 -6.90 4.03
C PRO A 181 0.49 -6.92 2.80
N LEU A 182 1.41 -5.96 2.71
CA LEU A 182 2.38 -5.85 1.62
C LEU A 182 3.32 -7.06 1.53
N GLU A 183 3.77 -7.58 2.68
CA GLU A 183 4.65 -8.75 2.73
C GLU A 183 3.91 -10.02 2.29
N TYR A 184 2.69 -10.21 2.76
CA TYR A 184 1.87 -11.37 2.37
C TYR A 184 1.41 -11.30 0.91
N ALA A 185 1.17 -10.10 0.36
CA ALA A 185 0.85 -9.89 -1.04
C ALA A 185 2.06 -9.96 -1.98
N ARG A 186 3.28 -10.03 -1.45
CA ARG A 186 4.55 -9.91 -2.21
C ARG A 186 4.60 -10.80 -3.45
N THR A 187 4.22 -12.06 -3.34
CA THR A 187 4.26 -12.99 -4.47
C THR A 187 3.31 -12.54 -5.59
N SER A 188 2.10 -12.11 -5.25
CA SER A 188 1.13 -11.58 -6.21
C SER A 188 1.62 -10.28 -6.84
N ILE A 189 2.21 -9.38 -6.03
CA ILE A 189 2.78 -8.12 -6.52
C ILE A 189 3.94 -8.37 -7.50
N MET A 190 4.84 -9.30 -7.17
CA MET A 190 5.96 -9.65 -8.04
C MET A 190 5.49 -10.29 -9.35
N LEU A 191 4.44 -11.13 -9.30
CA LEU A 191 3.82 -11.70 -10.49
C LEU A 191 3.23 -10.61 -11.39
N GLY A 192 2.46 -9.67 -10.81
CA GLY A 192 1.89 -8.54 -11.55
C GLY A 192 2.96 -7.69 -12.21
N ARG A 193 4.01 -7.32 -11.47
CA ARG A 193 5.14 -6.54 -12.01
C ARG A 193 5.90 -7.29 -13.12
N ALA A 194 6.08 -8.60 -12.99
CA ALA A 194 6.70 -9.40 -14.04
C ALA A 194 5.83 -9.42 -15.31
N ALA A 195 4.51 -9.51 -15.15
CA ALA A 195 3.56 -9.43 -16.25
C ALA A 195 3.59 -8.04 -16.90
N GLU A 196 3.52 -6.96 -16.14
CA GLU A 196 3.64 -5.59 -16.64
C GLU A 196 4.98 -5.36 -17.37
N GLY A 197 6.09 -5.85 -16.80
CA GLY A 197 7.43 -5.77 -17.39
C GLY A 197 7.53 -6.56 -18.70
N PHE A 198 6.91 -7.74 -18.76
CA PHE A 198 6.83 -8.51 -20.00
C PHE A 198 6.03 -7.74 -21.07
N GLY A 199 4.88 -7.18 -20.69
CA GLY A 199 4.07 -6.36 -21.59
C GLY A 199 4.84 -5.15 -22.13
N ALA A 200 5.49 -4.39 -21.25
CA ALA A 200 6.31 -3.24 -21.63
C ALA A 200 7.44 -3.66 -22.59
N GLY A 201 8.19 -4.72 -22.27
CA GLY A 201 9.25 -5.24 -23.13
C GLY A 201 8.73 -5.76 -24.47
N PHE A 202 7.52 -6.30 -24.49
CA PHE A 202 6.87 -6.74 -25.70
C PHE A 202 6.53 -5.57 -26.65
N PHE A 203 6.07 -4.45 -26.11
CA PHE A 203 5.76 -3.25 -26.91
C PHE A 203 7.01 -2.46 -27.30
N ASP A 204 8.06 -2.47 -26.47
CA ASP A 204 9.32 -1.79 -26.75
C ASP A 204 10.22 -2.57 -27.73
N ALA A 205 10.15 -3.89 -27.72
CA ALA A 205 10.94 -4.69 -28.65
C ALA A 205 10.38 -4.54 -30.06
N PRO A 206 11.21 -4.20 -31.06
CA PRO A 206 10.81 -4.26 -32.46
C PRO A 206 10.53 -5.72 -32.78
N GLN A 207 9.27 -6.12 -32.67
CA GLN A 207 8.87 -7.48 -33.03
C GLN A 207 9.08 -7.70 -34.51
N PRO A 208 9.62 -8.84 -34.92
CA PRO A 208 9.63 -9.19 -36.33
C PRO A 208 8.17 -9.24 -36.79
N SER A 209 7.78 -8.29 -37.60
CA SER A 209 6.41 -8.18 -38.16
C SER A 209 6.00 -9.42 -38.98
N GLY A 210 6.92 -10.33 -39.24
CA GLY A 210 6.65 -11.55 -39.98
C GLY A 210 7.90 -12.37 -40.28
N VAL A 211 7.67 -13.53 -40.84
CA VAL A 211 8.72 -14.41 -41.37
C VAL A 211 8.77 -14.23 -42.88
N LEU A 212 9.94 -13.87 -43.38
CA LEU A 212 10.23 -13.81 -44.81
C LEU A 212 10.79 -15.16 -45.24
N SER A 213 10.01 -15.93 -45.96
CA SER A 213 10.43 -17.23 -46.51
C SER A 213 10.94 -17.03 -47.95
N ILE A 214 12.20 -17.38 -48.22
CA ILE A 214 12.82 -17.23 -49.53
C ILE A 214 13.09 -18.63 -50.04
N ASP A 215 12.51 -18.97 -51.20
CA ASP A 215 12.71 -20.28 -51.83
C ASP A 215 13.97 -20.24 -52.73
N VAL A 216 15.13 -20.16 -52.08
CA VAL A 216 16.45 -20.26 -52.76
C VAL A 216 17.25 -21.32 -52.00
N PRO A 217 17.88 -22.29 -52.73
CA PRO A 217 18.55 -23.43 -52.09
C PRO A 217 19.67 -23.07 -51.12
N GLU A 218 20.35 -21.94 -51.31
CA GLU A 218 21.38 -21.41 -50.41
C GLU A 218 21.38 -19.88 -50.41
N VAL A 219 21.16 -19.29 -49.27
CA VAL A 219 21.33 -17.85 -49.04
C VAL A 219 22.63 -17.64 -48.30
N THR A 220 23.57 -16.89 -48.87
CA THR A 220 24.80 -16.53 -48.17
C THR A 220 24.51 -15.56 -47.05
N ASP A 221 25.34 -15.60 -45.96
CA ASP A 221 25.16 -14.75 -44.78
C ASP A 221 25.06 -13.23 -45.13
N ASP A 222 25.79 -12.77 -46.15
CA ASP A 222 25.77 -11.37 -46.56
C ASP A 222 24.48 -11.00 -47.29
N GLN A 223 23.92 -11.93 -48.09
CA GLN A 223 22.60 -11.76 -48.68
C GLN A 223 21.50 -11.72 -47.65
N ALA A 224 21.55 -12.61 -46.63
CA ALA A 224 20.61 -12.63 -45.54
C ALA A 224 20.65 -11.33 -44.72
N LYS A 225 21.85 -10.81 -44.44
CA LYS A 225 22.02 -9.51 -43.75
C LYS A 225 21.45 -8.34 -44.57
N THR A 226 21.68 -8.35 -45.86
CA THR A 226 21.20 -7.29 -46.77
C THR A 226 19.68 -7.29 -46.87
N ILE A 227 19.07 -8.46 -47.02
CA ILE A 227 17.61 -8.62 -47.07
C ILE A 227 16.97 -8.18 -45.76
N LYS A 228 17.53 -8.64 -44.61
CA LYS A 228 17.07 -8.25 -43.26
C LYS A 228 17.15 -6.74 -43.05
N ARG A 229 18.22 -6.09 -43.49
CA ARG A 229 18.38 -4.63 -43.38
C ARG A 229 17.33 -3.89 -44.19
N ARG A 230 17.18 -4.21 -45.50
CA ARG A 230 16.19 -3.59 -46.37
C ARG A 230 14.77 -3.77 -45.88
N PHE A 231 14.44 -4.98 -45.41
CA PHE A 231 13.12 -5.25 -44.81
C PHE A 231 12.86 -4.37 -43.59
N ARG A 232 13.84 -4.26 -42.69
CA ARG A 232 13.72 -3.39 -41.51
C ARG A 232 13.57 -1.91 -41.89
N GLU A 233 14.32 -1.42 -42.85
CA GLU A 233 14.23 -0.05 -43.34
C GLU A 233 12.86 0.25 -43.95
N SER A 234 12.32 -0.64 -44.76
CA SER A 234 10.99 -0.47 -45.35
C SER A 234 9.88 -0.52 -44.31
N VAL A 235 9.97 -1.43 -43.31
CA VAL A 235 8.99 -1.50 -42.21
C VAL A 235 9.06 -0.25 -41.34
N ALA A 236 10.26 0.25 -41.03
CA ALA A 236 10.44 1.47 -40.27
C ALA A 236 9.87 2.71 -40.96
N ASN A 237 10.03 2.79 -42.32
CA ASN A 237 9.55 3.88 -43.14
C ASN A 237 8.09 3.73 -43.55
N ARG A 238 7.42 2.62 -43.20
CA ARG A 238 6.06 2.25 -43.66
C ARG A 238 5.94 2.22 -45.20
N GLU A 239 7.04 1.89 -45.88
CA GLU A 239 7.06 1.73 -47.33
C GLU A 239 6.65 0.31 -47.71
N PRO A 240 6.01 0.10 -48.90
CA PRO A 240 5.70 -1.24 -49.39
C PRO A 240 6.99 -2.02 -49.67
N VAL A 241 7.09 -3.20 -49.07
CA VAL A 241 8.23 -4.10 -49.30
C VAL A 241 8.04 -4.77 -50.62
N VAL A 242 8.95 -4.53 -51.57
CA VAL A 242 8.96 -5.22 -52.87
C VAL A 242 9.64 -6.57 -52.68
N LEU A 243 8.85 -7.65 -52.73
CA LEU A 243 9.32 -9.03 -52.62
C LEU A 243 9.58 -9.61 -54.02
N SER A 244 10.66 -10.36 -54.13
CA SER A 244 10.97 -11.11 -55.35
C SER A 244 9.96 -12.26 -55.54
N LYS A 245 9.87 -12.79 -56.79
CA LYS A 245 8.85 -13.73 -57.26
C LYS A 245 8.68 -15.04 -56.45
N VAL A 246 9.52 -15.28 -55.45
CA VAL A 246 9.59 -16.52 -54.64
C VAL A 246 9.65 -16.23 -53.16
N THR A 247 9.01 -15.18 -52.70
CA THR A 247 9.08 -14.79 -51.30
C THR A 247 7.66 -14.79 -50.72
N ASP A 248 7.44 -15.62 -49.73
CA ASP A 248 6.21 -15.65 -48.96
C ASP A 248 6.43 -14.88 -47.65
N TYR A 249 5.57 -13.92 -47.40
CA TYR A 249 5.58 -13.17 -46.14
C TYR A 249 4.41 -13.62 -45.27
N LYS A 250 4.72 -14.25 -44.14
CA LYS A 250 3.73 -14.62 -43.15
C LYS A 250 3.83 -13.60 -42.00
N PRO A 251 2.85 -12.70 -41.87
CA PRO A 251 2.81 -11.84 -40.71
C PRO A 251 2.67 -12.72 -39.45
N LEU A 252 3.53 -12.50 -38.47
CA LEU A 252 3.35 -13.04 -37.13
C LEU A 252 2.21 -12.25 -36.52
N SER A 253 0.96 -12.65 -36.80
CA SER A 253 -0.16 -12.11 -36.06
C SER A 253 -0.07 -12.63 -34.63
N ILE A 254 0.01 -11.72 -33.69
CA ILE A 254 -0.08 -12.03 -32.28
C ILE A 254 -1.49 -12.58 -32.03
N LYS A 255 -1.56 -13.88 -31.80
CA LYS A 255 -2.81 -14.59 -31.56
C LYS A 255 -3.36 -14.30 -30.17
N PRO A 256 -4.59 -14.75 -29.86
CA PRO A 256 -5.42 -14.37 -28.70
C PRO A 256 -4.81 -14.56 -27.30
N GLU A 257 -3.52 -14.85 -27.19
CA GLU A 257 -2.75 -14.84 -25.94
C GLU A 257 -2.75 -13.45 -25.28
N GLU A 258 -2.97 -12.37 -26.04
CA GLU A 258 -3.13 -11.02 -25.51
C GLU A 258 -4.34 -10.89 -24.58
N SER A 259 -5.45 -11.53 -24.89
CA SER A 259 -6.65 -11.48 -24.05
C SER A 259 -6.44 -12.23 -22.72
N GLN A 260 -5.69 -13.34 -22.75
CA GLN A 260 -5.35 -14.10 -21.55
C GLN A 260 -4.36 -13.32 -20.67
N PHE A 261 -3.43 -12.61 -21.26
CA PHE A 261 -2.48 -11.76 -20.56
C PHE A 261 -3.18 -10.62 -19.80
N LEU A 262 -4.08 -9.89 -20.46
CA LEU A 262 -4.88 -8.84 -19.84
C LEU A 262 -5.79 -9.40 -18.72
N GLN A 263 -6.37 -10.57 -18.93
CA GLN A 263 -7.15 -11.26 -17.90
C GLN A 263 -6.29 -11.66 -16.70
N THR A 264 -5.04 -12.06 -16.93
CA THR A 264 -4.10 -12.39 -15.84
C THR A 264 -3.76 -11.16 -15.00
N ILE A 265 -3.49 -10.01 -15.64
CA ILE A 265 -3.26 -8.75 -14.93
C ILE A 265 -4.49 -8.37 -14.11
N ALA A 266 -5.68 -8.36 -14.71
CA ALA A 266 -6.91 -8.02 -14.01
C ALA A 266 -7.22 -8.97 -12.84
N ALA A 267 -6.96 -10.28 -12.99
CA ALA A 267 -7.10 -11.25 -11.91
C ALA A 267 -6.09 -11.01 -10.78
N ASN A 268 -4.87 -10.60 -11.13
CA ASN A 268 -3.83 -10.27 -10.16
C ASN A 268 -4.19 -9.02 -9.34
N ASP A 269 -4.73 -7.98 -9.99
CA ASP A 269 -5.21 -6.77 -9.31
C ASP A 269 -6.31 -7.10 -8.29
N GLY A 270 -7.23 -7.99 -8.67
CA GLY A 270 -8.27 -8.50 -7.77
C GLY A 270 -7.71 -9.31 -6.59
N GLN A 271 -6.62 -10.06 -6.80
CA GLN A 271 -5.94 -10.76 -5.71
C GLN A 271 -5.27 -9.78 -4.74
N ILE A 272 -4.61 -8.74 -5.25
CA ILE A 272 -3.99 -7.71 -4.42
C ILE A 272 -5.04 -6.99 -3.60
N ALA A 273 -6.17 -6.61 -4.19
CA ALA A 273 -7.28 -5.96 -3.47
C ALA A 273 -7.77 -6.78 -2.26
N ARG A 274 -7.78 -8.11 -2.36
CA ARG A 274 -8.18 -9.01 -1.25
C ARG A 274 -7.25 -8.91 -0.04
N PHE A 275 -5.93 -8.74 -0.24
CA PHE A 275 -5.00 -8.57 0.87
C PHE A 275 -5.25 -7.29 1.67
N TYR A 276 -5.83 -6.27 1.03
CA TYR A 276 -6.19 -5.02 1.67
C TYR A 276 -7.65 -4.98 2.14
N GLY A 277 -8.44 -6.03 1.86
CA GLY A 277 -9.87 -6.05 2.16
C GLY A 277 -10.70 -5.05 1.34
N VAL A 278 -10.13 -4.52 0.25
CA VAL A 278 -10.77 -3.53 -0.61
C VAL A 278 -11.53 -4.23 -1.74
N PRO A 279 -12.79 -3.86 -2.01
CA PRO A 279 -13.50 -4.37 -3.18
C PRO A 279 -12.79 -4.01 -4.48
N ALA A 280 -12.53 -5.00 -5.34
CA ALA A 280 -11.78 -4.82 -6.59
C ALA A 280 -12.40 -3.72 -7.49
N ALA A 281 -13.70 -3.58 -7.50
CA ALA A 281 -14.42 -2.56 -8.25
C ALA A 281 -14.03 -1.13 -7.84
N LYS A 282 -13.67 -0.89 -6.56
CA LYS A 282 -13.28 0.44 -6.07
C LYS A 282 -11.91 0.91 -6.55
N ILE A 283 -11.06 -0.03 -6.91
CA ILE A 283 -9.73 0.26 -7.49
C ILE A 283 -9.72 0.16 -9.02
N GLY A 284 -10.90 -0.03 -9.63
CA GLY A 284 -11.00 -0.17 -11.08
C GLY A 284 -10.54 -1.53 -11.62
N ALA A 285 -10.25 -2.51 -10.76
CA ALA A 285 -9.92 -3.86 -11.18
C ALA A 285 -11.19 -4.54 -11.70
N ALA A 286 -11.07 -5.20 -12.87
CA ALA A 286 -12.19 -5.93 -13.45
C ALA A 286 -12.63 -7.06 -12.51
N SER A 287 -13.94 -7.18 -12.30
CA SER A 287 -14.48 -8.34 -11.60
C SER A 287 -14.21 -9.60 -12.43
N ALA A 288 -13.64 -10.63 -11.81
CA ALA A 288 -13.40 -11.92 -12.46
C ALA A 288 -14.70 -12.60 -12.98
N ALA A 289 -15.84 -12.04 -12.65
CA ALA A 289 -17.19 -12.55 -13.01
C ALA A 289 -17.79 -11.93 -14.28
N GLY A 290 -16.98 -11.31 -15.16
CA GLY A 290 -17.43 -10.96 -16.51
C GLY A 290 -18.00 -9.55 -16.68
N GLY A 291 -17.35 -8.82 -17.56
CA GLY A 291 -17.81 -7.59 -18.21
C GLY A 291 -17.68 -6.30 -17.38
N PRO A 292 -17.63 -5.14 -18.05
CA PRO A 292 -17.78 -3.86 -17.40
C PRO A 292 -19.16 -3.83 -16.76
N GLY A 293 -19.21 -4.19 -15.46
CA GLY A 293 -20.44 -4.28 -14.72
C GLY A 293 -21.12 -2.91 -14.70
N MET A 294 -22.27 -2.83 -15.34
CA MET A 294 -23.19 -1.76 -15.06
C MET A 294 -23.55 -1.84 -13.56
N MET A 295 -22.85 -1.03 -12.75
CA MET A 295 -23.25 -0.81 -11.37
C MET A 295 -24.66 -0.27 -11.38
N LYS A 296 -25.65 -1.10 -11.01
CA LYS A 296 -26.99 -0.60 -10.72
C LYS A 296 -26.87 0.30 -9.49
N TYR A 297 -27.51 1.46 -9.54
CA TYR A 297 -27.47 2.45 -8.46
C TYR A 297 -27.81 1.86 -7.07
N SER A 298 -28.68 0.86 -7.00
CA SER A 298 -29.03 0.17 -5.76
C SER A 298 -27.87 -0.64 -5.15
N ASN A 299 -26.82 -0.96 -5.92
CA ASN A 299 -25.66 -1.72 -5.42
C ASN A 299 -24.59 -0.80 -4.84
N ILE A 300 -24.58 0.49 -5.21
CA ILE A 300 -23.53 1.44 -4.78
C ILE A 300 -23.58 1.65 -3.26
N GLU A 301 -24.77 1.77 -2.67
CA GLU A 301 -24.92 1.93 -1.22
C GLU A 301 -24.48 0.68 -0.45
N GLN A 302 -24.87 -0.50 -0.96
CA GLN A 302 -24.46 -1.76 -0.37
C GLN A 302 -22.96 -1.96 -0.47
N ASP A 303 -22.34 -1.60 -1.60
CA ASP A 303 -20.91 -1.68 -1.81
C ASP A 303 -20.15 -0.69 -0.93
N GLN A 304 -20.69 0.53 -0.71
CA GLN A 304 -20.11 1.50 0.22
C GLN A 304 -20.19 1.00 1.66
N THR A 305 -21.33 0.47 2.06
CA THR A 305 -21.53 -0.06 3.41
C THR A 305 -20.64 -1.28 3.65
N ALA A 306 -20.56 -2.21 2.70
CA ALA A 306 -19.68 -3.36 2.77
C ALA A 306 -18.21 -2.94 2.88
N TYR A 307 -17.75 -2.01 2.04
CA TYR A 307 -16.40 -1.46 2.13
C TYR A 307 -16.09 -0.85 3.49
N TYR A 308 -17.02 -0.04 4.04
CA TYR A 308 -16.84 0.54 5.36
C TYR A 308 -16.75 -0.52 6.44
N VAL A 309 -17.66 -1.49 6.45
CA VAL A 309 -17.73 -2.54 7.48
C VAL A 309 -16.54 -3.49 7.43
N ASP A 310 -16.11 -3.87 6.22
CA ASP A 310 -15.11 -4.90 6.02
C ASP A 310 -13.67 -4.37 6.00
N ALA A 311 -13.45 -3.18 5.42
CA ALA A 311 -12.11 -2.64 5.25
C ALA A 311 -11.79 -1.47 6.21
N VAL A 312 -12.68 -0.49 6.33
CA VAL A 312 -12.38 0.77 7.03
C VAL A 312 -12.60 0.64 8.54
N ARG A 313 -13.76 0.17 8.95
CA ARG A 313 -14.16 0.09 10.36
C ARG A 313 -13.17 -0.68 11.24
N PRO A 314 -12.64 -1.86 10.84
CA PRO A 314 -11.69 -2.59 11.68
C PRO A 314 -10.39 -1.80 11.93
N LEU A 315 -9.91 -1.05 10.94
CA LEU A 315 -8.74 -0.16 11.09
C LEU A 315 -9.03 1.00 12.04
N LEU A 316 -10.20 1.63 11.89
CA LEU A 316 -10.63 2.71 12.76
C LEU A 316 -10.74 2.26 14.22
N GLU A 317 -11.39 1.12 14.49
CA GLU A 317 -11.58 0.62 15.85
C GLU A 317 -10.26 0.35 16.58
N VAL A 318 -9.25 -0.17 15.87
CA VAL A 318 -7.91 -0.40 16.45
C VAL A 318 -7.25 0.93 16.78
N LEU A 319 -7.26 1.88 15.82
CA LEU A 319 -6.63 3.18 16.01
C LEU A 319 -7.34 4.00 17.10
N GLU A 320 -8.67 4.05 17.12
CA GLU A 320 -9.47 4.74 18.15
C GLU A 320 -9.14 4.26 19.54
N ARG A 321 -9.06 2.94 19.73
CA ARG A 321 -8.70 2.34 21.03
C ARG A 321 -7.28 2.69 21.43
N ALA A 322 -6.34 2.62 20.49
CA ALA A 322 -4.94 2.93 20.75
C ALA A 322 -4.75 4.42 21.07
N TRP A 323 -5.39 5.30 20.30
CA TRP A 323 -5.32 6.75 20.52
C TRP A 323 -6.02 7.17 21.81
N SER A 324 -7.13 6.52 22.17
CA SER A 324 -7.83 6.77 23.44
C SER A 324 -6.99 6.45 24.66
N ARG A 325 -5.97 5.60 24.57
CA ARG A 325 -5.03 5.33 25.67
C ARG A 325 -4.03 6.46 25.91
N LEU A 326 -3.85 7.33 24.93
CA LEU A 326 -2.93 8.48 25.01
C LEU A 326 -3.56 9.72 25.64
N ILE A 327 -4.85 9.69 25.96
CA ILE A 327 -5.58 10.84 26.51
C ILE A 327 -6.01 10.58 27.96
N PRO A 328 -6.07 11.64 28.79
CA PRO A 328 -6.37 11.49 30.22
C PRO A 328 -7.84 11.15 30.47
N GLY A 329 -8.07 10.47 31.58
CA GLY A 329 -9.41 10.20 32.10
C GLY A 329 -10.14 9.11 31.29
N ARG A 330 -11.49 9.10 31.40
CA ARG A 330 -12.35 8.16 30.64
C ARG A 330 -12.79 8.77 29.31
N GLN A 331 -11.89 9.48 28.63
CA GLN A 331 -12.16 10.04 27.32
C GLN A 331 -11.91 8.99 26.23
N ARG A 332 -12.59 9.12 25.10
CA ARG A 332 -12.46 8.24 23.93
C ARG A 332 -12.37 9.06 22.66
N VAL A 333 -11.43 8.71 21.81
CA VAL A 333 -11.31 9.23 20.45
C VAL A 333 -12.24 8.44 19.55
N LYS A 334 -12.94 9.13 18.67
CA LYS A 334 -13.84 8.54 17.68
C LYS A 334 -13.69 9.24 16.35
N PHE A 335 -13.59 8.48 15.28
CA PHE A 335 -13.73 8.99 13.92
C PHE A 335 -15.21 9.04 13.55
N ASN A 336 -15.61 10.09 12.86
CA ASN A 336 -16.98 10.23 12.37
C ASN A 336 -17.09 9.66 10.96
N PRO A 337 -17.70 8.47 10.78
CA PRO A 337 -17.76 7.80 9.48
C PRO A 337 -18.85 8.34 8.56
N GLU A 338 -19.64 9.31 9.00
CA GLU A 338 -20.75 9.83 8.22
C GLU A 338 -20.33 10.34 6.84
N ALA A 339 -19.10 10.87 6.71
CA ALA A 339 -18.58 11.35 5.44
C ALA A 339 -18.44 10.23 4.39
N ILE A 340 -18.12 9.00 4.82
CA ILE A 340 -18.03 7.82 3.94
C ILE A 340 -19.43 7.25 3.66
N LEU A 341 -20.31 7.28 4.65
CA LEU A 341 -21.64 6.68 4.59
C LEU A 341 -22.70 7.59 3.97
N ARG A 342 -22.39 8.86 3.71
CA ARG A 342 -23.31 9.82 3.06
C ARG A 342 -23.49 9.47 1.59
N VAL A 343 -24.39 8.54 1.33
CA VAL A 343 -24.63 8.11 -0.05
C VAL A 343 -25.82 8.80 -0.70
N ASP A 344 -26.85 9.20 -0.08
CA ASP A 344 -27.89 9.97 -0.80
C ASP A 344 -28.68 10.89 0.14
N THR A 345 -28.70 12.16 -0.24
CA THR A 345 -29.50 13.18 0.42
C THR A 345 -31.00 12.81 0.41
N ARG A 346 -31.45 12.13 -0.64
CA ARG A 346 -32.84 11.75 -0.83
C ARG A 346 -33.30 10.68 0.15
N THR A 347 -32.54 9.58 0.28
CA THR A 347 -32.83 8.49 1.23
C THR A 347 -32.83 8.99 2.67
N ARG A 348 -31.95 9.96 2.98
CA ARG A 348 -31.91 10.60 4.31
C ARG A 348 -33.15 11.47 4.57
N TYR A 349 -33.60 12.26 3.59
CA TYR A 349 -34.83 13.05 3.72
C TYR A 349 -36.05 12.15 3.84
N ASP A 350 -36.13 11.03 3.10
CA ASP A 350 -37.19 10.05 3.19
C ASP A 350 -37.22 9.37 4.56
N ALA A 351 -36.06 9.01 5.13
CA ALA A 351 -35.96 8.46 6.47
C ALA A 351 -36.36 9.48 7.56
N HIS A 352 -35.93 10.74 7.42
CA HIS A 352 -36.36 11.81 8.34
C HIS A 352 -37.85 12.13 8.21
N ALA A 353 -38.40 12.14 7.00
CA ALA A 353 -39.83 12.31 6.80
C ALA A 353 -40.66 11.20 7.43
N SER A 354 -40.17 9.95 7.29
CA SER A 354 -40.80 8.77 7.92
C SER A 354 -40.73 8.81 9.45
N ALA A 355 -39.61 9.31 10.01
CA ALA A 355 -39.45 9.44 11.46
C ALA A 355 -40.30 10.60 12.07
N ILE A 356 -40.64 11.62 11.29
CA ILE A 356 -41.49 12.72 11.72
C ILE A 356 -42.96 12.33 11.63
N THR A 357 -43.33 11.41 10.72
CA THR A 357 -44.70 10.95 10.51
C THR A 357 -45.11 9.75 11.37
N ALA A 358 -44.14 9.15 12.10
CA ALA A 358 -44.35 8.06 13.08
C ALA A 358 -44.39 8.61 14.50
#